data_483c5747238e9a622e311bcf554cc811
#
_entry.id   483c5747238e9a622e311bcf554cc811
#
_cell.length_a   1.000
_cell.length_b   1.000
_cell.length_c   1.000
_cell.angle_alpha   90.00
_cell.angle_beta   90.00
_cell.angle_gamma   90.00
#
_symmetry.space_group_name_H-M   'P 1'
#
loop_
_entity.id
_entity.type
_entity.pdbx_description
1 polymer ?
#
loop_
_entity_poly.entity_id
_entity_poly.type
_entity_poly.pdbx_seq_one_letter_code
_entity_poly.pdbx_strand_id
1 'polypeptide(L)'
;LDRNLNLITIKEPKSPISEAYRTLRTNIQFSSFDEKISVIFVTSSTPGEGKSTTSANLAITMAQNGSETILVDCDLRKPNVHKLFKLSNTRGLSNLLIEDNSIDKVIQQSGIDNLHILTSGIKPPNPSELLSSKKMKKFIDMSKEHYDYIILDTPPVGVVTDAQLVSQYSDGGILVTAFGQVERELAIRAKQLLQKVNAKILGVVLNKVDINSGNGYRYYNYYYEEDGKKKKRSKK
;
A
#
# COMPACT_ATOMS: atom_id res chain seq x y z
N LEU A 1 -20.18 8.20 -5.00
CA LEU A 1 -19.65 8.12 -6.38
C LEU A 1 -19.10 6.72 -6.60
N ASP A 2 -19.94 5.90 -7.26
CA ASP A 2 -19.59 4.47 -7.53
C ASP A 2 -18.58 4.44 -8.70
N ARG A 3 -17.29 4.50 -8.37
CA ARG A 3 -16.21 4.59 -9.36
C ARG A 3 -15.88 3.26 -10.03
N ASN A 4 -16.59 2.17 -9.73
CA ASN A 4 -16.34 0.83 -10.25
C ASN A 4 -14.81 0.50 -10.25
N LEU A 5 -14.22 0.52 -9.04
CA LEU A 5 -12.78 0.30 -8.84
C LEU A 5 -12.44 -1.19 -9.03
N ASN A 6 -11.38 -1.46 -9.80
CA ASN A 6 -10.92 -2.83 -10.03
C ASN A 6 -9.89 -3.27 -8.98
N LEU A 7 -10.21 -3.07 -7.68
CA LEU A 7 -9.41 -3.50 -6.54
C LEU A 7 -10.12 -4.66 -5.85
N ILE A 8 -9.41 -5.74 -5.59
CA ILE A 8 -9.99 -7.03 -5.16
C ILE A 8 -10.78 -6.94 -3.85
N THR A 9 -10.31 -6.12 -2.90
CA THR A 9 -10.97 -5.90 -1.60
C THR A 9 -12.33 -5.22 -1.72
N ILE A 10 -12.61 -4.55 -2.87
CA ILE A 10 -13.90 -3.96 -3.19
C ILE A 10 -14.71 -4.88 -4.10
N LYS A 11 -14.06 -5.37 -5.18
CA LYS A 11 -14.74 -6.16 -6.22
C LYS A 11 -15.21 -7.51 -5.70
N GLU A 12 -14.38 -8.16 -4.90
CA GLU A 12 -14.62 -9.50 -4.35
C GLU A 12 -14.26 -9.54 -2.86
N PRO A 13 -15.04 -8.85 -1.99
CA PRO A 13 -14.71 -8.65 -0.59
C PRO A 13 -14.64 -9.95 0.23
N LYS A 14 -15.27 -11.03 -0.27
CA LYS A 14 -15.26 -12.36 0.37
C LYS A 14 -14.25 -13.33 -0.27
N SER A 15 -13.41 -12.86 -1.20
CA SER A 15 -12.40 -13.71 -1.81
C SER A 15 -11.27 -14.04 -0.84
N PRO A 16 -10.57 -15.17 -1.02
CA PRO A 16 -9.38 -15.52 -0.26
C PRO A 16 -8.28 -14.46 -0.34
N ILE A 17 -8.18 -13.75 -1.48
CA ILE A 17 -7.21 -12.67 -1.66
C ILE A 17 -7.58 -11.48 -0.77
N SER A 18 -8.86 -11.14 -0.66
CA SER A 18 -9.32 -10.07 0.25
C SER A 18 -9.07 -10.43 1.71
N GLU A 19 -9.23 -11.71 2.09
CA GLU A 19 -8.86 -12.19 3.43
C GLU A 19 -7.35 -12.13 3.68
N ALA A 20 -6.51 -12.39 2.68
CA ALA A 20 -5.07 -12.22 2.81
C ALA A 20 -4.68 -10.76 3.13
N TYR A 21 -5.37 -9.77 2.53
CA TYR A 21 -5.18 -8.36 2.89
C TYR A 21 -5.67 -8.02 4.30
N ARG A 22 -6.76 -8.61 4.77
CA ARG A 22 -7.22 -8.45 6.16
C ARG A 22 -6.22 -9.07 7.15
N THR A 23 -5.68 -10.24 6.82
CA THR A 23 -4.60 -10.86 7.60
C THR A 23 -3.35 -9.98 7.62
N LEU A 24 -2.95 -9.42 6.47
CA LEU A 24 -1.83 -8.48 6.40
C LEU A 24 -2.05 -7.28 7.31
N ARG A 25 -3.24 -6.65 7.26
CA ARG A 25 -3.63 -5.57 8.18
C ARG A 25 -3.46 -5.99 9.64
N THR A 26 -4.05 -7.14 10.02
CA THR A 26 -4.00 -7.65 11.39
C THR A 26 -2.55 -7.88 11.83
N ASN A 27 -1.72 -8.48 10.99
CA ASN A 27 -0.31 -8.70 11.28
C ASN A 27 0.45 -7.38 11.50
N ILE A 28 0.13 -6.34 10.75
CA ILE A 28 0.72 -5.01 10.94
C ILE A 28 0.28 -4.41 12.28
N GLN A 29 -1.02 -4.48 12.60
CA GLN A 29 -1.56 -3.96 13.86
C GLN A 29 -0.91 -4.61 15.09
N PHE A 30 -0.56 -5.89 15.00
CA PHE A 30 0.08 -6.63 16.08
C PHE A 30 1.61 -6.76 15.93
N SER A 31 2.22 -6.10 14.94
CA SER A 31 3.68 -6.18 14.72
C SER A 31 4.52 -5.41 15.75
N SER A 32 3.88 -4.54 16.55
CA SER A 32 4.51 -3.84 17.67
C SER A 32 3.50 -3.73 18.81
N PHE A 33 3.91 -4.10 20.02
CA PHE A 33 3.13 -3.95 21.23
C PHE A 33 3.41 -2.60 21.92
N ASP A 34 4.60 -2.04 21.75
CA ASP A 34 5.05 -0.88 22.49
C ASP A 34 4.94 0.43 21.69
N GLU A 35 4.92 0.35 20.37
CA GLU A 35 4.89 1.52 19.48
C GLU A 35 3.75 1.42 18.46
N LYS A 36 2.97 2.50 18.34
CA LYS A 36 1.95 2.60 17.28
C LYS A 36 2.61 2.66 15.91
N ILE A 37 2.29 1.71 15.03
CA ILE A 37 2.68 1.75 13.62
C ILE A 37 1.62 2.55 12.85
N SER A 38 1.94 3.79 12.51
CA SER A 38 1.04 4.70 11.78
C SER A 38 1.50 4.96 10.35
N VAL A 39 2.81 5.12 10.13
CA VAL A 39 3.38 5.42 8.80
C VAL A 39 4.05 4.19 8.24
N ILE A 40 3.51 3.69 7.14
CA ILE A 40 3.96 2.44 6.51
C ILE A 40 4.35 2.71 5.06
N PHE A 41 5.62 2.49 4.70
CA PHE A 41 6.00 2.49 3.30
C PHE A 41 5.87 1.11 2.67
N VAL A 42 5.52 1.08 1.39
CA VAL A 42 5.42 -0.14 0.59
C VAL A 42 6.34 0.01 -0.62
N THR A 43 7.24 -0.94 -0.79
CA THR A 43 8.18 -0.97 -1.89
C THR A 43 8.32 -2.38 -2.48
N SER A 44 9.12 -2.53 -3.52
CA SER A 44 9.44 -3.82 -4.15
C SER A 44 10.89 -3.88 -4.57
N SER A 45 11.38 -5.04 -4.97
CA SER A 45 12.73 -5.21 -5.52
C SER A 45 12.83 -4.61 -6.92
N THR A 46 11.83 -4.90 -7.76
CA THR A 46 11.78 -4.52 -9.19
C THR A 46 10.41 -3.93 -9.56
N PRO A 47 10.27 -3.31 -10.74
CA PRO A 47 8.97 -2.87 -11.24
C PRO A 47 8.03 -4.05 -11.52
N GLY A 48 6.72 -3.82 -11.38
CA GLY A 48 5.70 -4.81 -11.77
C GLY A 48 5.36 -5.87 -10.71
N GLU A 49 5.94 -5.85 -9.52
CA GLU A 49 5.67 -6.82 -8.45
C GLU A 49 4.34 -6.63 -7.73
N GLY A 50 3.62 -5.53 -8.00
CA GLY A 50 2.30 -5.26 -7.44
C GLY A 50 2.29 -4.40 -6.18
N LYS A 51 3.38 -3.66 -5.88
CA LYS A 51 3.49 -2.75 -4.73
C LYS A 51 2.28 -1.80 -4.61
N SER A 52 1.95 -1.06 -5.67
CA SER A 52 0.84 -0.08 -5.65
C SER A 52 -0.53 -0.74 -5.46
N THR A 53 -0.73 -1.94 -6.05
CA THR A 53 -1.95 -2.73 -5.83
C THR A 53 -2.02 -3.20 -4.37
N THR A 54 -0.90 -3.60 -3.80
CA THR A 54 -0.80 -3.99 -2.38
C THR A 54 -1.07 -2.80 -1.48
N SER A 55 -0.45 -1.64 -1.75
CA SER A 55 -0.68 -0.39 -1.02
C SER A 55 -2.16 0.01 -1.02
N ALA A 56 -2.79 -0.04 -2.20
CA ALA A 56 -4.20 0.32 -2.37
C ALA A 56 -5.15 -0.61 -1.60
N ASN A 57 -4.99 -1.94 -1.75
CA ASN A 57 -5.84 -2.90 -1.05
C ASN A 57 -5.60 -2.89 0.47
N LEU A 58 -4.36 -2.68 0.93
CA LEU A 58 -4.06 -2.51 2.35
C LEU A 58 -4.75 -1.26 2.90
N ALA A 59 -4.63 -0.11 2.24
CA ALA A 59 -5.28 1.13 2.65
C ALA A 59 -6.81 0.97 2.74
N ILE A 60 -7.41 0.28 1.77
CA ILE A 60 -8.85 -0.04 1.78
C ILE A 60 -9.21 -0.90 3.00
N THR A 61 -8.43 -1.93 3.32
CA THR A 61 -8.74 -2.79 4.47
C THR A 61 -8.56 -2.09 5.81
N MET A 62 -7.62 -1.13 5.92
CA MET A 62 -7.48 -0.26 7.10
C MET A 62 -8.73 0.62 7.26
N ALA A 63 -9.15 1.31 6.19
CA ALA A 63 -10.32 2.18 6.19
C ALA A 63 -11.63 1.42 6.45
N GLN A 64 -11.83 0.25 5.84
CA GLN A 64 -12.98 -0.62 6.09
C GLN A 64 -13.06 -1.11 7.53
N ASN A 65 -11.96 -1.08 8.27
CA ASN A 65 -11.91 -1.38 9.70
C ASN A 65 -12.20 -0.16 10.59
N GLY A 66 -12.58 0.97 10.00
CA GLY A 66 -12.93 2.21 10.71
C GLY A 66 -11.73 3.12 11.02
N SER A 67 -10.55 2.85 10.48
CA SER A 67 -9.36 3.68 10.71
C SER A 67 -9.26 4.79 9.65
N GLU A 68 -9.09 6.03 10.10
CA GLU A 68 -8.79 7.15 9.20
C GLU A 68 -7.46 6.89 8.49
N THR A 69 -7.51 6.74 7.18
CA THR A 69 -6.38 6.27 6.38
C THR A 69 -6.12 7.20 5.20
N ILE A 70 -4.85 7.52 4.96
CA ILE A 70 -4.42 8.20 3.74
C ILE A 70 -3.44 7.31 2.96
N LEU A 71 -3.70 7.15 1.66
CA LEU A 71 -2.76 6.53 0.72
C LEU A 71 -2.07 7.62 -0.09
N VAL A 72 -0.75 7.66 -0.05
CA VAL A 72 0.09 8.67 -0.71
C VAL A 72 0.93 8.00 -1.79
N ASP A 73 0.82 8.50 -3.03
CA ASP A 73 1.66 8.05 -4.14
C ASP A 73 3.02 8.78 -4.11
N CYS A 74 4.01 8.15 -3.51
CA CYS A 74 5.39 8.60 -3.45
C CYS A 74 6.25 8.13 -4.66
N ASP A 75 5.67 7.36 -5.60
CA ASP A 75 6.34 7.03 -6.86
C ASP A 75 6.20 8.20 -7.85
N LEU A 76 6.92 9.29 -7.58
CA LEU A 76 6.91 10.50 -8.41
C LEU A 76 7.50 10.27 -9.81
N ARG A 77 8.07 9.07 -10.08
CA ARG A 77 8.69 8.71 -11.35
C ARG A 77 7.74 7.98 -12.29
N LYS A 78 6.99 7.00 -11.75
CA LYS A 78 6.01 6.17 -12.49
C LYS A 78 4.75 5.98 -11.64
N PRO A 79 4.00 7.07 -11.38
CA PRO A 79 2.84 7.02 -10.49
C PRO A 79 1.74 6.10 -11.02
N ASN A 80 1.06 5.42 -10.09
CA ASN A 80 0.03 4.46 -10.45
C ASN A 80 -1.24 4.54 -9.59
N VAL A 81 -1.18 5.11 -8.39
CA VAL A 81 -2.31 5.17 -7.46
C VAL A 81 -3.52 5.89 -8.09
N HIS A 82 -3.28 7.00 -8.81
CA HIS A 82 -4.34 7.75 -9.50
C HIS A 82 -5.12 6.88 -10.52
N LYS A 83 -4.45 5.93 -11.19
CA LYS A 83 -5.08 5.01 -12.15
C LYS A 83 -5.94 3.97 -11.43
N LEU A 84 -5.44 3.42 -10.31
CA LEU A 84 -6.14 2.43 -9.50
C LEU A 84 -7.45 2.99 -8.95
N PHE A 85 -7.45 4.26 -8.52
CA PHE A 85 -8.61 4.94 -7.95
C PHE A 85 -9.39 5.80 -8.95
N LYS A 86 -8.97 5.82 -10.22
CA LYS A 86 -9.60 6.65 -11.30
C LYS A 86 -9.69 8.13 -10.88
N LEU A 87 -8.60 8.65 -10.32
CA LEU A 87 -8.47 10.01 -9.83
C LEU A 87 -7.64 10.88 -10.78
N SER A 88 -7.77 12.20 -10.64
CA SER A 88 -6.90 13.16 -11.31
C SER A 88 -5.49 13.09 -10.74
N ASN A 89 -4.47 13.27 -11.59
CA ASN A 89 -3.07 13.39 -11.19
C ASN A 89 -2.47 14.77 -11.57
N THR A 90 -3.29 15.76 -11.83
CA THR A 90 -2.84 17.12 -12.20
C THR A 90 -2.25 17.88 -11.01
N ARG A 91 -2.72 17.55 -9.81
CA ARG A 91 -2.21 18.06 -8.53
C ARG A 91 -2.09 16.91 -7.54
N GLY A 92 -1.05 16.95 -6.71
CA GLY A 92 -0.77 15.91 -5.73
C GLY A 92 0.44 16.23 -4.87
N LEU A 93 1.15 15.21 -4.41
CA LEU A 93 2.30 15.32 -3.50
C LEU A 93 3.39 16.23 -4.04
N SER A 94 3.77 16.13 -5.31
CA SER A 94 4.80 17.00 -5.90
C SER A 94 4.43 18.47 -5.81
N ASN A 95 3.18 18.82 -6.08
CA ASN A 95 2.69 20.20 -5.95
C ASN A 95 2.71 20.69 -4.50
N LEU A 96 2.29 19.83 -3.56
CA LEU A 96 2.35 20.14 -2.13
C LEU A 96 3.78 20.43 -1.66
N LEU A 97 4.75 19.66 -2.16
CA LEU A 97 6.16 19.80 -1.75
C LEU A 97 6.87 20.97 -2.44
N ILE A 98 6.43 21.40 -3.62
CA ILE A 98 7.02 22.53 -4.35
C ILE A 98 6.34 23.84 -3.97
N GLU A 99 5.02 23.87 -4.01
CA GLU A 99 4.20 25.02 -3.79
C GLU A 99 3.82 25.15 -2.30
N ASP A 100 3.51 26.36 -1.81
CA ASP A 100 2.97 26.57 -0.45
C ASP A 100 1.44 26.39 -0.46
N ASN A 101 0.99 25.25 -0.95
CA ASN A 101 -0.42 24.89 -1.00
C ASN A 101 -0.89 24.27 0.32
N SER A 102 -2.15 24.54 0.68
CA SER A 102 -2.84 23.78 1.73
C SER A 102 -3.02 22.32 1.28
N ILE A 103 -2.83 21.40 2.20
CA ILE A 103 -3.01 19.95 1.98
C ILE A 103 -4.42 19.63 1.46
N ASP A 104 -5.44 20.36 1.92
CA ASP A 104 -6.84 20.15 1.54
C ASP A 104 -7.11 20.35 0.03
N LYS A 105 -6.23 21.11 -0.65
CA LYS A 105 -6.37 21.38 -2.10
C LYS A 105 -5.86 20.22 -2.97
N VAL A 106 -5.12 19.28 -2.42
CA VAL A 106 -4.48 18.21 -3.15
C VAL A 106 -4.95 16.80 -2.73
N ILE A 107 -5.53 16.67 -1.54
CA ILE A 107 -6.16 15.43 -1.08
C ILE A 107 -7.46 15.21 -1.86
N GLN A 108 -7.69 13.97 -2.27
CA GLN A 108 -8.87 13.57 -3.01
C GLN A 108 -9.64 12.48 -2.25
N GLN A 109 -10.96 12.56 -2.31
CA GLN A 109 -11.86 11.52 -1.80
C GLN A 109 -11.74 10.26 -2.65
N SER A 110 -11.50 9.10 -2.03
CA SER A 110 -11.42 7.82 -2.72
C SER A 110 -12.80 7.33 -3.22
N GLY A 111 -13.87 7.73 -2.54
CA GLY A 111 -15.21 7.16 -2.63
C GLY A 111 -15.44 5.98 -1.67
N ILE A 112 -14.48 5.73 -0.78
CA ILE A 112 -14.55 4.73 0.30
C ILE A 112 -14.46 5.51 1.61
N ASP A 113 -15.33 5.20 2.56
CA ASP A 113 -15.35 5.84 3.86
C ASP A 113 -14.01 5.66 4.57
N ASN A 114 -13.56 6.70 5.28
CA ASN A 114 -12.30 6.76 6.01
C ASN A 114 -11.02 6.59 5.15
N LEU A 115 -11.12 6.72 3.79
CA LEU A 115 -9.97 6.62 2.90
C LEU A 115 -9.80 7.87 2.05
N HIS A 116 -8.71 8.57 2.26
CA HIS A 116 -8.24 9.68 1.45
C HIS A 116 -7.06 9.27 0.56
N ILE A 117 -6.94 9.91 -0.60
CA ILE A 117 -5.87 9.64 -1.56
C ILE A 117 -5.12 10.95 -1.85
N LEU A 118 -3.79 10.90 -1.71
CA LEU A 118 -2.89 11.91 -2.23
C LEU A 118 -2.13 11.31 -3.42
N THR A 119 -2.52 11.70 -4.63
CA THR A 119 -1.82 11.27 -5.84
C THR A 119 -0.45 11.94 -5.95
N SER A 120 0.43 11.47 -6.83
CA SER A 120 1.78 12.02 -6.97
C SER A 120 1.82 13.47 -7.47
N GLY A 121 0.80 13.89 -8.23
CA GLY A 121 0.82 15.15 -8.96
C GLY A 121 1.67 15.10 -10.23
N ILE A 122 2.07 16.27 -10.75
CA ILE A 122 2.94 16.38 -11.92
C ILE A 122 4.33 15.82 -11.61
N LYS A 123 4.93 15.16 -12.60
CA LYS A 123 6.27 14.58 -12.46
C LYS A 123 7.33 15.69 -12.28
N PRO A 124 8.03 15.75 -11.13
CA PRO A 124 9.06 16.73 -10.91
C PRO A 124 10.41 16.31 -11.54
N PRO A 125 11.33 17.25 -11.78
CA PRO A 125 12.66 16.93 -12.28
C PRO A 125 13.55 16.24 -11.23
N ASN A 126 13.32 16.48 -9.95
CA ASN A 126 14.14 16.03 -8.81
C ASN A 126 13.34 15.26 -7.74
N PRO A 127 12.80 14.07 -8.05
CA PRO A 127 11.93 13.33 -7.12
C PRO A 127 12.56 13.05 -5.74
N SER A 128 13.81 12.57 -5.73
CA SER A 128 14.50 12.18 -4.49
C SER A 128 14.71 13.36 -3.53
N GLU A 129 15.03 14.55 -4.07
CA GLU A 129 15.21 15.77 -3.28
C GLU A 129 13.88 16.19 -2.62
N LEU A 130 12.77 16.13 -3.35
CA LEU A 130 11.46 16.43 -2.81
C LEU A 130 11.08 15.47 -1.68
N LEU A 131 11.29 14.17 -1.89
CA LEU A 131 10.97 13.14 -0.89
C LEU A 131 11.86 13.22 0.36
N SER A 132 13.08 13.79 0.27
CA SER A 132 13.97 14.02 1.41
C SER A 132 13.84 15.42 2.04
N SER A 133 12.90 16.23 1.55
CA SER A 133 12.77 17.63 1.97
C SER A 133 12.17 17.79 3.38
N LYS A 134 12.45 18.95 4.02
CA LYS A 134 11.78 19.34 5.27
C LYS A 134 10.25 19.45 5.10
N LYS A 135 9.77 19.81 3.90
CA LYS A 135 8.34 19.87 3.59
C LYS A 135 7.70 18.48 3.62
N MET A 136 8.40 17.43 3.11
CA MET A 136 7.93 16.05 3.21
C MET A 136 7.81 15.59 4.67
N LYS A 137 8.83 15.88 5.48
CA LYS A 137 8.78 15.59 6.93
C LYS A 137 7.59 16.29 7.59
N LYS A 138 7.43 17.60 7.36
CA LYS A 138 6.31 18.38 7.91
C LYS A 138 4.95 17.81 7.47
N PHE A 139 4.82 17.40 6.20
CA PHE A 139 3.61 16.77 5.70
C PHE A 139 3.28 15.48 6.48
N ILE A 140 4.27 14.60 6.70
CA ILE A 140 4.07 13.37 7.47
C ILE A 140 3.68 13.68 8.91
N ASP A 141 4.39 14.61 9.57
CA ASP A 141 4.12 14.98 10.96
C ASP A 141 2.69 15.53 11.13
N MET A 142 2.24 16.42 10.24
CA MET A 142 0.88 16.93 10.23
C MET A 142 -0.16 15.83 9.90
N SER A 143 0.16 14.91 9.01
CA SER A 143 -0.75 13.82 8.66
C SER A 143 -0.99 12.87 9.82
N LYS A 144 -0.01 12.66 10.71
CA LYS A 144 -0.16 11.85 11.94
C LYS A 144 -1.20 12.38 12.92
N GLU A 145 -1.54 13.67 12.83
CA GLU A 145 -2.56 14.29 13.69
C GLU A 145 -3.99 13.98 13.23
N HIS A 146 -4.15 13.61 11.93
CA HIS A 146 -5.46 13.44 11.31
C HIS A 146 -5.75 12.01 10.84
N TYR A 147 -4.72 11.19 10.68
CA TYR A 147 -4.84 9.83 10.17
C TYR A 147 -4.27 8.79 11.14
N ASP A 148 -4.99 7.69 11.31
CA ASP A 148 -4.49 6.53 12.03
C ASP A 148 -3.40 5.81 11.24
N TYR A 149 -3.56 5.74 9.91
CA TYR A 149 -2.60 5.12 9.00
C TYR A 149 -2.27 5.99 7.80
N ILE A 150 -0.98 6.10 7.53
CA ILE A 150 -0.40 6.79 6.37
C ILE A 150 0.34 5.72 5.56
N ILE A 151 -0.21 5.32 4.42
CA ILE A 151 0.39 4.32 3.53
C ILE A 151 1.14 5.05 2.41
N LEU A 152 2.44 4.82 2.30
CA LEU A 152 3.32 5.46 1.33
C LEU A 152 3.69 4.46 0.22
N ASP A 153 3.09 4.58 -0.98
CA ASP A 153 3.47 3.76 -2.14
C ASP A 153 4.74 4.33 -2.77
N THR A 154 5.85 3.61 -2.70
CA THR A 154 7.16 4.07 -3.14
C THR A 154 7.64 3.32 -4.38
N PRO A 155 8.57 3.87 -5.19
CA PRO A 155 9.17 3.10 -6.28
C PRO A 155 10.00 1.92 -5.78
N PRO A 156 10.37 0.96 -6.66
CA PRO A 156 11.17 -0.19 -6.28
C PRO A 156 12.54 0.22 -5.70
N VAL A 157 12.85 -0.26 -4.50
CA VAL A 157 14.11 0.05 -3.79
C VAL A 157 15.35 -0.49 -4.52
N GLY A 158 15.19 -1.55 -5.31
CA GLY A 158 16.29 -2.09 -6.13
C GLY A 158 16.66 -1.21 -7.33
N VAL A 159 15.85 -0.21 -7.66
CA VAL A 159 16.05 0.65 -8.85
C VAL A 159 16.47 2.07 -8.45
N VAL A 160 15.85 2.64 -7.41
CA VAL A 160 16.09 4.02 -6.96
C VAL A 160 16.09 4.12 -5.44
N THR A 161 16.67 5.20 -4.91
CA THR A 161 16.82 5.41 -3.46
C THR A 161 15.57 5.97 -2.78
N ASP A 162 14.56 6.33 -3.52
CA ASP A 162 13.36 7.02 -3.04
C ASP A 162 12.69 6.30 -1.85
N ALA A 163 12.57 4.96 -1.91
CA ALA A 163 12.03 4.16 -0.81
C ALA A 163 12.89 4.23 0.46
N GLN A 164 14.23 4.31 0.30
CA GLN A 164 15.16 4.48 1.43
C GLN A 164 15.01 5.85 2.09
N LEU A 165 14.78 6.91 1.28
CA LEU A 165 14.53 8.27 1.80
C LEU A 165 13.21 8.33 2.56
N VAL A 166 12.14 7.78 2.00
CA VAL A 166 10.81 7.73 2.61
C VAL A 166 10.80 6.90 3.89
N SER A 167 11.60 5.84 3.97
CA SER A 167 11.71 5.00 5.16
C SER A 167 12.15 5.75 6.43
N GLN A 168 12.85 6.88 6.28
CA GLN A 168 13.32 7.70 7.39
C GLN A 168 12.17 8.42 8.15
N TYR A 169 11.00 8.52 7.53
CA TYR A 169 9.79 9.11 8.13
C TYR A 169 8.75 8.07 8.52
N SER A 170 9.07 6.79 8.29
CA SER A 170 8.13 5.67 8.42
C SER A 170 8.42 4.86 9.67
N ASP A 171 7.37 4.35 10.30
CA ASP A 171 7.47 3.47 11.46
C ASP A 171 7.84 2.03 11.04
N GLY A 172 7.63 1.71 9.76
CA GLY A 172 8.04 0.44 9.17
C GLY A 172 7.67 0.30 7.71
N GLY A 173 8.17 -0.76 7.06
CA GLY A 173 7.98 -1.00 5.64
C GLY A 173 7.60 -2.42 5.28
N ILE A 174 6.93 -2.54 4.15
CA ILE A 174 6.55 -3.80 3.53
C ILE A 174 7.32 -3.96 2.23
N LEU A 175 8.03 -5.07 2.09
CA LEU A 175 8.67 -5.45 0.83
C LEU A 175 7.73 -6.39 0.06
N VAL A 176 7.24 -5.95 -1.09
CA VAL A 176 6.42 -6.78 -1.98
C VAL A 176 7.33 -7.47 -2.98
N THR A 177 7.15 -8.77 -3.17
CA THR A 177 7.85 -9.58 -4.17
C THR A 177 6.86 -10.45 -4.94
N ALA A 178 7.07 -10.64 -6.25
CA ALA A 178 6.19 -11.43 -7.10
C ALA A 178 6.73 -12.86 -7.23
N PHE A 179 5.89 -13.85 -6.87
CA PHE A 179 6.23 -15.27 -7.00
C PHE A 179 6.54 -15.65 -8.45
N GLY A 180 7.66 -16.36 -8.64
CA GLY A 180 8.06 -16.87 -9.96
C GLY A 180 8.47 -15.81 -10.99
N GLN A 181 8.52 -14.50 -10.62
CA GLN A 181 8.88 -13.40 -11.52
C GLN A 181 10.16 -12.67 -11.11
N VAL A 182 10.58 -12.82 -9.87
CA VAL A 182 11.75 -12.14 -9.31
C VAL A 182 12.74 -13.18 -8.81
N GLU A 183 13.99 -13.02 -9.19
CA GLU A 183 15.09 -13.80 -8.66
C GLU A 183 15.25 -13.53 -7.16
N ARG A 184 15.49 -14.59 -6.40
CA ARG A 184 15.64 -14.53 -4.94
C ARG A 184 16.71 -13.53 -4.52
N GLU A 185 17.78 -13.45 -5.27
CA GLU A 185 18.94 -12.57 -5.05
C GLU A 185 18.52 -11.09 -5.10
N LEU A 186 17.62 -10.71 -6.00
CA LEU A 186 17.10 -9.34 -6.11
C LEU A 186 16.26 -8.96 -4.90
N ALA A 187 15.43 -9.89 -4.39
CA ALA A 187 14.65 -9.67 -3.19
C ALA A 187 15.55 -9.55 -1.94
N ILE A 188 16.60 -10.38 -1.84
CA ILE A 188 17.61 -10.29 -0.77
C ILE A 188 18.34 -8.95 -0.84
N ARG A 189 18.76 -8.53 -2.03
CA ARG A 189 19.41 -7.25 -2.24
C ARG A 189 18.51 -6.07 -1.86
N ALA A 190 17.24 -6.11 -2.22
CA ALA A 190 16.26 -5.08 -1.83
C ALA A 190 16.15 -4.97 -0.30
N LYS A 191 16.06 -6.11 0.42
CA LYS A 191 16.11 -6.15 1.88
C LYS A 191 17.39 -5.50 2.42
N GLN A 192 18.55 -5.86 1.88
CA GLN A 192 19.85 -5.31 2.31
C GLN A 192 19.94 -3.80 2.09
N LEU A 193 19.39 -3.27 0.99
CA LEU A 193 19.34 -1.83 0.73
C LEU A 193 18.53 -1.08 1.80
N LEU A 194 17.40 -1.63 2.22
CA LEU A 194 16.58 -1.07 3.31
C LEU A 194 17.33 -1.17 4.67
N GLN A 195 17.97 -2.29 4.94
CA GLN A 195 18.75 -2.48 6.18
C GLN A 195 19.93 -1.51 6.30
N LYS A 196 20.59 -1.16 5.18
CA LYS A 196 21.70 -0.18 5.16
C LYS A 196 21.33 1.21 5.65
N VAL A 197 20.06 1.57 5.57
CA VAL A 197 19.52 2.84 6.07
C VAL A 197 18.72 2.67 7.37
N ASN A 198 18.88 1.53 8.05
CA ASN A 198 18.17 1.17 9.28
C ASN A 198 16.64 1.21 9.16
N ALA A 199 16.09 0.98 7.96
CA ALA A 199 14.67 0.90 7.77
C ALA A 199 14.08 -0.34 8.47
N LYS A 200 13.08 -0.14 9.33
CA LYS A 200 12.34 -1.23 9.98
C LYS A 200 11.49 -1.95 8.93
N ILE A 201 11.73 -3.24 8.70
CA ILE A 201 10.95 -4.06 7.78
C ILE A 201 9.94 -4.85 8.61
N LEU A 202 8.65 -4.54 8.44
CA LEU A 202 7.55 -5.23 9.13
C LEU A 202 7.32 -6.63 8.58
N GLY A 203 7.55 -6.82 7.27
CA GLY A 203 7.38 -8.11 6.63
C GLY A 203 7.55 -8.07 5.13
N VAL A 204 7.37 -9.25 4.53
CA VAL A 204 7.39 -9.46 3.08
C VAL A 204 6.03 -9.96 2.63
N VAL A 205 5.49 -9.36 1.56
CA VAL A 205 4.29 -9.84 0.87
C VAL A 205 4.71 -10.59 -0.38
N LEU A 206 4.43 -11.89 -0.42
CA LEU A 206 4.58 -12.69 -1.62
C LEU A 206 3.31 -12.56 -2.46
N ASN A 207 3.42 -11.80 -3.54
CA ASN A 207 2.32 -11.49 -4.44
C ASN A 207 2.33 -12.42 -5.67
N LYS A 208 1.22 -12.45 -6.42
CA LYS A 208 1.06 -13.23 -7.66
C LYS A 208 1.28 -14.74 -7.50
N VAL A 209 1.04 -15.27 -6.32
CA VAL A 209 1.05 -16.72 -6.09
C VAL A 209 -0.12 -17.33 -6.84
N ASP A 210 0.15 -18.38 -7.63
CA ASP A 210 -0.92 -19.13 -8.27
C ASP A 210 -1.67 -19.95 -7.22
N ILE A 211 -2.91 -19.58 -7.05
CA ILE A 211 -3.83 -20.15 -6.07
C ILE A 211 -4.08 -21.63 -6.29
N ASN A 212 -3.96 -22.10 -7.54
CA ASN A 212 -4.22 -23.49 -7.91
C ASN A 212 -3.01 -24.42 -7.69
N SER A 213 -1.84 -23.88 -7.38
CA SER A 213 -0.57 -24.63 -7.35
C SER A 213 -0.12 -25.14 -5.97
N GLY A 214 -0.93 -25.00 -4.89
CA GLY A 214 -0.45 -25.37 -3.56
C GLY A 214 -1.45 -25.97 -2.58
N ASN A 215 -0.96 -26.88 -1.72
CA ASN A 215 -1.74 -27.54 -0.65
C ASN A 215 -2.38 -26.57 0.38
N GLY A 216 -1.85 -25.34 0.52
CA GLY A 216 -2.37 -24.33 1.44
C GLY A 216 -3.75 -23.78 1.05
N TYR A 217 -4.05 -23.77 -0.26
CA TYR A 217 -5.33 -23.28 -0.77
C TYR A 217 -6.48 -24.30 -0.58
N ARG A 218 -6.19 -25.59 -0.53
CA ARG A 218 -7.18 -26.63 -0.20
C ARG A 218 -7.78 -26.44 1.19
N TYR A 219 -6.97 -25.99 2.14
CA TYR A 219 -7.40 -25.71 3.52
C TYR A 219 -8.32 -24.48 3.60
N TYR A 220 -8.01 -23.46 2.78
CA TYR A 220 -8.80 -22.22 2.73
C TYR A 220 -10.17 -22.44 2.07
N ASN A 221 -10.24 -23.15 0.96
CA ASN A 221 -11.50 -23.50 0.28
C ASN A 221 -12.41 -24.38 1.15
N TYR A 222 -11.86 -25.23 2.02
CA TYR A 222 -12.65 -26.08 2.89
C TYR A 222 -13.53 -25.27 3.86
N TYR A 223 -13.03 -24.16 4.40
CA TYR A 223 -13.78 -23.30 5.31
C TYR A 223 -14.86 -22.44 4.62
N TYR A 224 -14.67 -22.09 3.35
CA TYR A 224 -15.61 -21.22 2.61
C TYR A 224 -16.61 -21.97 1.74
N GLU A 225 -16.36 -23.22 1.33
CA GLU A 225 -17.30 -24.03 0.57
C GLU A 225 -18.47 -24.58 1.43
N GLU A 226 -18.31 -24.75 2.74
CA GLU A 226 -19.41 -25.20 3.61
C GLU A 226 -20.56 -24.22 3.68
N ASP A 227 -20.33 -22.92 3.65
CA ASP A 227 -21.41 -21.91 3.65
C ASP A 227 -22.17 -21.86 2.32
N GLY A 228 -21.56 -22.21 1.21
CA GLY A 228 -22.20 -22.27 -0.11
C GLY A 228 -23.15 -23.47 -0.30
N LYS A 229 -22.86 -24.60 0.37
CA LYS A 229 -23.67 -25.84 0.24
C LYS A 229 -24.92 -25.82 1.12
N LYS A 230 -24.94 -25.09 2.23
CA LYS A 230 -26.12 -24.97 3.09
C LYS A 230 -27.28 -24.21 2.43
N LYS A 231 -26.99 -23.26 1.52
CA LYS A 231 -28.05 -22.51 0.80
C LYS A 231 -28.74 -23.28 -0.34
N LYS A 232 -28.16 -24.38 -0.83
CA LYS A 232 -28.81 -25.20 -1.87
C LYS A 232 -29.67 -26.37 -1.32
N ARG A 233 -29.58 -26.68 -0.04
CA ARG A 233 -30.40 -27.75 0.59
C ARG A 233 -31.70 -27.26 1.24
N SER A 234 -31.93 -25.95 1.35
CA SER A 234 -33.17 -25.38 1.90
C SER A 234 -34.18 -24.95 0.83
N LYS A 235 -33.98 -25.34 -0.45
CA LYS A 235 -34.92 -25.11 -1.56
C LYS A 235 -35.22 -26.41 -2.33
N LYS A 236 -35.54 -27.47 -1.63
CA LYS A 236 -36.27 -28.63 -2.19
C LYS A 236 -37.33 -29.07 -1.20
#